data_0e636b75bd8e7c9433c938c292df28f8
#
_entry.id   0e636b75bd8e7c9433c938c292df28f8
#
_cell.length_a   1.000
_cell.length_b   1.000
_cell.length_c   1.000
_cell.angle_alpha   90.00
_cell.angle_beta   90.00
_cell.angle_gamma   90.00
#
_symmetry.space_group_name_H-M   'P 1'
#
loop_
_entity.id
_entity.type
_entity.pdbx_description
1 polymer ?
#
loop_
_entity_poly.entity_id
_entity_poly.type
_entity_poly.pdbx_seq_one_letter_code
_entity_poly.pdbx_strand_id
1 'polypeptide(L)' 'MTEYAKLVLAEQSCHTIEIREKATGKEGVANSCAKGVELFYGADDGSDDKVITAEQFNSEFEITACISD' A
#
# COMPACT_ATOMS: atom_id res chain seq x y z
N MET A 1 -3.01 -14.31 -7.45
CA MET A 1 -1.90 -13.40 -7.11
C MET A 1 -2.22 -12.68 -5.82
N THR A 2 -1.26 -12.59 -4.89
CA THR A 2 -1.46 -11.90 -3.63
C THR A 2 -1.48 -10.39 -3.82
N GLU A 3 -2.03 -9.66 -2.86
CA GLU A 3 -2.03 -8.19 -2.92
C GLU A 3 -0.60 -7.64 -2.91
N TYR A 4 0.30 -8.26 -2.14
CA TYR A 4 1.70 -7.84 -2.13
C TYR A 4 2.35 -8.04 -3.52
N ALA A 5 2.09 -9.16 -4.17
CA ALA A 5 2.62 -9.40 -5.51
C ALA A 5 2.08 -8.39 -6.52
N LYS A 6 0.80 -8.04 -6.40
CA LYS A 6 0.19 -7.00 -7.24
C LYS A 6 0.85 -5.65 -7.00
N LEU A 7 1.16 -5.32 -5.74
CA LEU A 7 1.82 -4.07 -5.40
C LEU A 7 3.19 -3.98 -6.06
N VAL A 8 4.01 -5.02 -5.90
CA VAL A 8 5.37 -5.04 -6.47
C VAL A 8 5.30 -4.93 -8.00
N LEU A 9 4.39 -5.65 -8.61
CA LEU A 9 4.24 -5.59 -10.07
C LEU A 9 3.76 -4.21 -10.53
N ALA A 10 2.82 -3.61 -9.82
CA ALA A 10 2.28 -2.31 -10.15
C ALA A 10 3.32 -1.19 -10.03
N GLU A 11 4.26 -1.32 -9.11
CA GLU A 11 5.33 -0.33 -8.93
C GLU A 11 6.20 -0.16 -10.17
N GLN A 12 6.21 -1.15 -11.05
CA GLN A 12 6.99 -1.08 -12.28
C GLN A 12 6.38 -0.12 -13.31
N SER A 13 5.10 0.16 -13.21
CA SER A 13 4.40 0.98 -14.21
C SER A 13 3.56 2.10 -13.62
N CYS A 14 3.29 2.06 -12.33
CA CYS A 14 2.45 3.07 -11.67
C CYS A 14 3.29 3.97 -10.78
N HIS A 15 3.00 5.27 -10.82
CA HIS A 15 3.67 6.25 -9.98
C HIS A 15 3.12 6.24 -8.57
N THR A 16 1.81 6.05 -8.44
CA THR A 16 1.12 6.05 -7.14
C THR A 16 0.19 4.84 -7.09
N ILE A 17 0.26 4.09 -6.00
CA ILE A 17 -0.60 2.93 -5.81
C ILE A 17 -1.48 3.18 -4.59
N GLU A 18 -2.78 3.31 -4.81
CA GLU A 18 -3.74 3.56 -3.74
C GLU A 18 -4.23 2.24 -3.16
N ILE A 19 -4.38 2.23 -1.84
CA ILE A 19 -4.80 1.04 -1.10
C ILE A 19 -5.90 1.41 -0.10
N ARG A 20 -6.58 0.38 0.40
CA ARG A 20 -7.61 0.53 1.42
C ARG A 20 -7.48 -0.60 2.43
N GLU A 21 -7.62 -0.25 3.70
CA GLU A 21 -7.69 -1.24 4.77
C GLU A 21 -9.11 -1.81 4.80
N LYS A 22 -9.21 -3.14 4.69
CA LYS A 22 -10.53 -3.81 4.56
C LYS A 22 -11.40 -3.62 5.79
N ALA A 23 -10.81 -3.67 6.99
CA ALA A 23 -11.56 -3.63 8.24
C ALA A 23 -12.19 -2.27 8.52
N THR A 24 -11.52 -1.18 8.13
CA THR A 24 -11.94 0.18 8.49
C THR A 24 -12.37 1.02 7.30
N GLY A 25 -11.98 0.61 6.10
CA GLY A 25 -12.18 1.42 4.90
C GLY A 25 -11.19 2.57 4.76
N LYS A 26 -10.20 2.65 5.64
CA LYS A 26 -9.22 3.73 5.59
C LYS A 26 -8.37 3.62 4.33
N GLU A 27 -8.25 4.71 3.59
CA GLU A 27 -7.54 4.77 2.33
C GLU A 27 -6.17 5.42 2.49
N GLY A 28 -5.23 5.01 1.66
CA GLY A 28 -3.89 5.56 1.67
C GLY A 28 -3.11 5.15 0.43
N VAL A 29 -1.79 5.28 0.51
CA VAL A 29 -0.87 4.93 -0.56
C VAL A 29 0.14 3.94 -0.01
N ALA A 30 0.60 3.01 -0.82
CA ALA A 30 1.55 1.98 -0.39
C ALA A 30 2.74 1.86 -1.34
N ASN A 31 3.90 1.53 -0.75
CA ASN A 31 5.10 1.19 -1.49
C ASN A 31 5.72 -0.06 -0.86
N SER A 32 6.34 -0.91 -1.67
CA SER A 32 7.10 -2.02 -1.13
C SER A 32 8.43 -1.51 -0.54
N CYS A 33 8.91 -2.19 0.48
CA CYS A 33 10.18 -1.84 1.11
C CYS A 33 10.85 -3.10 1.64
N ALA A 34 12.06 -2.95 2.17
CA ALA A 34 12.85 -4.10 2.65
C ALA A 34 12.14 -4.90 3.74
N LYS A 35 11.31 -4.24 4.56
CA LYS A 35 10.58 -4.88 5.66
C LYS A 35 9.20 -5.38 5.27
N GLY A 36 8.73 -5.07 4.07
CA GLY A 36 7.43 -5.44 3.58
C GLY A 36 6.75 -4.33 2.82
N VAL A 37 5.87 -3.59 3.47
CA VAL A 37 5.10 -2.51 2.83
C VAL A 37 5.08 -1.27 3.72
N GLU A 38 5.38 -0.12 3.12
CA GLU A 38 5.21 1.17 3.76
C GLU A 38 3.84 1.73 3.39
N LEU A 39 3.12 2.23 4.39
CA LEU A 39 1.79 2.80 4.22
C LEU A 39 1.81 4.28 4.55
N PHE A 40 1.21 5.10 3.68
CA PHE A 40 1.14 6.54 3.84
C PHE A 40 -0.32 6.99 3.78
N TYR A 41 -0.78 7.67 4.82
CA TYR A 41 -2.18 8.08 4.92
C TYR A 41 -2.39 9.58 4.72
N GLY A 42 -1.31 10.31 4.43
CA GLY A 42 -1.42 11.71 4.07
C GLY A 42 -1.31 12.71 5.22
N ALA A 43 -0.90 12.27 6.40
CA ALA A 43 -0.62 13.21 7.48
C ALA A 43 0.62 14.04 7.12
N ASP A 44 0.55 15.35 7.28
CA ASP A 44 1.62 16.26 6.89
C ASP A 44 2.96 15.97 7.59
N ASP A 45 2.89 15.49 8.83
CA ASP A 45 4.08 15.19 9.63
C ASP A 45 4.51 13.72 9.56
N GLY A 46 3.81 12.92 8.75
CA GLY A 46 4.10 11.48 8.64
C GLY A 46 3.66 10.66 9.85
N SER A 47 2.87 11.23 10.74
CA SER A 47 2.48 10.54 11.98
C SER A 47 1.63 9.30 11.74
N ASP A 48 0.95 9.22 10.59
CA ASP A 48 0.12 8.08 10.22
C ASP A 48 0.89 7.02 9.42
N ASP A 49 2.13 7.30 9.06
CA ASP A 49 2.93 6.38 8.26
C ASP A 49 3.34 5.18 9.10
N LYS A 50 3.31 4.00 8.48
CA LYS A 50 3.75 2.78 9.17
C LYS A 50 4.27 1.76 8.19
N VAL A 51 5.01 0.77 8.72
CA VAL A 51 5.54 -0.34 7.93
C VAL A 51 4.93 -1.63 8.46
N ILE A 52 4.42 -2.46 7.56
CA ILE A 52 3.83 -3.74 7.89
C ILE A 52 4.48 -4.84 7.07
N THR A 53 4.25 -6.10 7.46
CA THR A 53 4.78 -7.24 6.70
C THR A 53 3.96 -7.46 5.42
N ALA A 54 4.55 -8.17 4.46
CA ALA A 54 3.85 -8.56 3.24
C ALA A 54 2.62 -9.41 3.56
N GLU A 55 2.73 -10.30 4.55
CA GLU A 55 1.61 -11.16 4.95
C GLU A 55 0.45 -10.34 5.51
N GLN A 56 0.75 -9.35 6.34
CA GLN A 56 -0.26 -8.46 6.91
C GLN A 56 -0.94 -7.66 5.79
N PHE A 57 -0.17 -7.17 4.83
CA PHE A 57 -0.72 -6.46 3.69
C PHE A 57 -1.68 -7.35 2.90
N ASN A 58 -1.29 -8.60 2.63
CA ASN A 58 -2.12 -9.55 1.89
C ASN A 58 -3.48 -9.79 2.56
N SER A 59 -3.49 -9.88 3.89
CA SER A 59 -4.71 -10.24 4.63
C SER A 59 -5.60 -9.04 4.96
N GLU A 60 -5.02 -7.86 5.16
CA GLU A 60 -5.75 -6.71 5.71
C GLU A 60 -6.01 -5.59 4.71
N PHE A 61 -5.33 -5.58 3.57
CA PHE A 61 -5.40 -4.48 2.61
C PHE A 61 -5.76 -4.95 1.21
N GLU A 62 -6.23 -4.01 0.40
CA GLU A 62 -6.46 -4.26 -1.02
C GLU A 62 -6.02 -3.04 -1.82
N ILE A 63 -5.55 -3.29 -3.04
CA ILE A 63 -5.18 -2.23 -3.96
C ILE A 63 -6.45 -1.73 -4.63
N THR A 64 -6.67 -0.42 -4.61
CA THR A 64 -7.87 0.19 -5.18
C THR A 64 -7.61 0.95 -6.46
N ALA A 65 -6.39 1.45 -6.65
CA ALA A 65 -6.05 2.18 -7.87
C ALA A 65 -4.56 2.15 -8.14
N CYS A 66 -4.21 2.23 -9.41
CA CYS A 66 -2.82 2.28 -9.88
C CYS A 66 -2.76 3.48 -10.82
N ILE A 67 -2.03 4.50 -10.41
CA ILE A 67 -1.98 5.77 -11.12
C ILE A 67 -0.63 5.94 -11.78
N SER A 68 -0.62 6.10 -13.09
CA SER A 68 0.59 6.39 -13.86
C SER A 68 0.49 7.78 -14.46
N ASP A 69 1.57 8.49 -14.46
CA ASP A 69 1.63 9.83 -15.04
C ASP A 69 1.86 9.79 -16.55
#